data_6132cb470aebbf12a451bafa71a1d4d4
#
_entry.id   6132cb470aebbf12a451bafa71a1d4d4
#
_cell.length_a   1.000
_cell.length_b   1.000
_cell.length_c   1.000
_cell.angle_alpha   90.00
_cell.angle_beta   90.00
_cell.angle_gamma   90.00
#
_symmetry.space_group_name_H-M   'P 1'
#
loop_
_entity.id
_entity.type
_entity.pdbx_description
1 polymer ?
#
loop_
_entity_poly.entity_id
_entity_poly.type
_entity_poly.pdbx_seq_one_letter_code
_entity_poly.pdbx_strand_id
1 'polypeptide(L)'
;MGFRLSKIYTRTGDKGETGLGDGRRVPKDHPRVEAIGEVDTLNSQLGLLLAGLGEQSGACPGLEEVITVLAPCQHRLFDLGGELAMPVYQALNEAEVQRLEAAIDLWNDCLLYTSDAAD
;
A
#
# COMPACT_ATOMS: atom_id res chain seq x y z
N MET A 1 -16.25 -1.12 -22.93
CA MET A 1 -17.38 -0.37 -22.38
C MET A 1 -17.41 -0.48 -20.87
N GLY A 2 -17.23 0.61 -20.16
CA GLY A 2 -17.26 0.61 -18.72
C GLY A 2 -18.70 0.59 -18.19
N PHE A 3 -18.95 -0.23 -17.17
CA PHE A 3 -20.20 -0.16 -16.45
C PHE A 3 -20.24 1.10 -15.61
N ARG A 4 -21.24 1.90 -15.79
CA ARG A 4 -21.49 3.06 -14.97
C ARG A 4 -22.35 2.66 -13.80
N LEU A 5 -21.92 2.99 -12.58
CA LEU A 5 -22.77 2.81 -11.42
C LEU A 5 -23.96 3.75 -11.53
N SER A 6 -25.17 3.20 -11.55
CA SER A 6 -26.40 3.97 -11.52
C SER A 6 -26.75 4.42 -10.10
N LYS A 7 -26.19 3.76 -9.09
CA LYS A 7 -26.36 4.08 -7.67
C LYS A 7 -25.02 3.93 -6.95
N ILE A 8 -24.82 4.73 -5.91
CA ILE A 8 -23.61 4.67 -5.08
C ILE A 8 -23.62 3.44 -4.17
N TYR A 9 -24.78 2.97 -3.78
CA TYR A 9 -24.94 1.76 -2.98
C TYR A 9 -25.81 0.76 -3.71
N THR A 10 -25.52 -0.53 -3.53
CA THR A 10 -26.25 -1.62 -4.18
C THR A 10 -26.94 -2.55 -3.20
N ARG A 11 -26.53 -2.50 -1.92
CA ARG A 11 -27.02 -3.37 -0.83
C ARG A 11 -26.78 -4.87 -1.04
N THR A 12 -25.99 -5.24 -2.03
CA THR A 12 -25.70 -6.66 -2.33
C THR A 12 -24.85 -7.35 -1.26
N GLY A 13 -24.17 -6.57 -0.42
CA GLY A 13 -23.34 -7.08 0.67
C GLY A 13 -24.00 -6.97 2.06
N ASP A 14 -25.26 -6.58 2.17
CA ASP A 14 -25.91 -6.34 3.46
C ASP A 14 -26.15 -7.60 4.30
N LYS A 15 -26.00 -8.78 3.68
CA LYS A 15 -26.14 -10.08 4.38
C LYS A 15 -24.80 -10.67 4.84
N GLY A 16 -23.71 -9.91 4.78
CA GLY A 16 -22.41 -10.33 5.24
C GLY A 16 -21.54 -11.04 4.22
N GLU A 17 -21.92 -11.02 2.95
CA GLU A 17 -21.10 -11.56 1.86
C GLU A 17 -20.65 -10.47 0.91
N THR A 18 -19.53 -10.69 0.25
CA THR A 18 -18.98 -9.82 -0.77
C THR A 18 -18.48 -10.61 -1.97
N GLY A 19 -18.40 -9.96 -3.12
CA GLY A 19 -17.86 -10.57 -4.34
C GLY A 19 -16.36 -10.32 -4.46
N LEU A 20 -15.61 -11.34 -4.86
CA LEU A 20 -14.23 -11.20 -5.32
C LEU A 20 -14.20 -10.88 -6.81
N GLY A 21 -13.03 -10.44 -7.30
CA GLY A 21 -12.87 -10.07 -8.70
C GLY A 21 -13.09 -11.23 -9.70
N ASP A 22 -13.00 -12.47 -9.25
CA ASP A 22 -13.26 -13.67 -10.04
C ASP A 22 -14.75 -14.09 -10.06
N GLY A 23 -15.62 -13.30 -9.48
CA GLY A 23 -17.05 -13.56 -9.43
C GLY A 23 -17.51 -14.43 -8.25
N ARG A 24 -16.60 -14.99 -7.48
CA ARG A 24 -16.98 -15.75 -6.28
C ARG A 24 -17.51 -14.82 -5.21
N ARG A 25 -18.52 -15.30 -4.49
CA ARG A 25 -19.01 -14.60 -3.30
C ARG A 25 -18.52 -15.33 -2.07
N VAL A 26 -18.00 -14.57 -1.13
CA VAL A 26 -17.41 -15.09 0.11
C VAL A 26 -17.94 -14.28 1.30
N PRO A 27 -17.93 -14.85 2.51
CA PRO A 27 -18.21 -14.07 3.71
C PRO A 27 -17.23 -12.89 3.85
N LYS A 28 -17.70 -11.79 4.37
CA LYS A 28 -16.86 -10.58 4.57
C LYS A 28 -15.70 -10.81 5.54
N ASP A 29 -15.77 -11.84 6.40
CA ASP A 29 -14.70 -12.25 7.29
C ASP A 29 -13.75 -13.31 6.71
N HIS A 30 -13.90 -13.61 5.41
CA HIS A 30 -12.98 -14.49 4.71
C HIS A 30 -11.55 -13.93 4.79
N PRO A 31 -10.52 -14.75 5.06
CA PRO A 31 -9.14 -14.27 5.22
C PRO A 31 -8.63 -13.39 4.08
N ARG A 32 -9.02 -13.70 2.86
CA ARG A 32 -8.63 -12.89 1.70
C ARG A 32 -9.26 -11.49 1.74
N VAL A 33 -10.51 -11.38 2.17
CA VAL A 33 -11.20 -10.09 2.34
C VAL A 33 -10.57 -9.30 3.47
N GLU A 34 -10.23 -9.96 4.58
CA GLU A 34 -9.51 -9.32 5.68
C GLU A 34 -8.15 -8.80 5.23
N ALA A 35 -7.40 -9.59 4.45
CA ALA A 35 -6.10 -9.17 3.92
C ALA A 35 -6.23 -7.94 3.01
N ILE A 36 -7.24 -7.89 2.16
CA ILE A 36 -7.53 -6.72 1.31
C ILE A 36 -7.77 -5.49 2.19
N GLY A 37 -8.58 -5.64 3.24
CA GLY A 37 -8.87 -4.56 4.18
C GLY A 37 -7.63 -4.06 4.92
N GLU A 38 -6.75 -4.96 5.34
CA GLU A 38 -5.49 -4.60 6.01
C GLU A 38 -4.54 -3.84 5.07
N VAL A 39 -4.43 -4.29 3.82
CA VAL A 39 -3.63 -3.60 2.80
C VAL A 39 -4.19 -2.20 2.54
N ASP A 40 -5.49 -2.06 2.45
CA ASP A 40 -6.16 -0.78 2.25
C ASP A 40 -5.92 0.17 3.43
N THR A 41 -5.99 -0.33 4.65
CA THR A 41 -5.69 0.41 5.87
C THR A 41 -4.23 0.89 5.87
N LEU A 42 -3.28 0.02 5.55
CA LEU A 42 -1.88 0.37 5.44
C LEU A 42 -1.66 1.47 4.39
N ASN A 43 -2.30 1.36 3.24
CA ASN A 43 -2.18 2.35 2.17
C ASN A 43 -2.73 3.72 2.61
N SER A 44 -3.83 3.73 3.34
CA SER A 44 -4.41 4.96 3.89
C SER A 44 -3.49 5.62 4.91
N GLN A 45 -2.87 4.83 5.80
CA GLN A 45 -1.89 5.32 6.77
C GLN A 45 -0.64 5.85 6.08
N LEU A 46 -0.17 5.18 5.02
CA LEU A 46 0.95 5.64 4.23
C LEU A 46 0.64 6.97 3.55
N GLY A 47 -0.57 7.15 3.02
CA GLY A 47 -1.01 8.41 2.44
C GLY A 47 -0.99 9.55 3.46
N LEU A 48 -1.42 9.29 4.68
CA LEU A 48 -1.40 10.26 5.75
C LEU A 48 0.03 10.64 6.14
N LEU A 49 0.93 9.66 6.22
CA LEU A 49 2.35 9.89 6.47
C LEU A 49 2.98 10.75 5.37
N LEU A 50 2.73 10.43 4.11
CA LEU A 50 3.26 11.17 2.97
C LEU A 50 2.79 12.62 2.96
N ALA A 51 1.53 12.87 3.32
CA ALA A 51 1.01 14.23 3.44
C ALA A 51 1.77 15.01 4.53
N GLY A 52 2.01 14.41 5.69
CA GLY A 52 2.78 15.04 6.76
C GLY A 52 4.24 15.30 6.38
N LEU A 53 4.88 14.36 5.70
CA LEU A 53 6.25 14.52 5.22
C LEU A 53 6.34 15.65 4.19
N GLY A 54 5.37 15.75 3.30
CA GLY A 54 5.31 16.80 2.28
C GLY A 54 5.22 18.19 2.89
N GLU A 55 4.46 18.36 3.97
CA GLU A 55 4.36 19.62 4.69
C GLU A 55 5.68 20.06 5.33
N GLN A 56 6.53 19.11 5.70
CA GLN A 56 7.78 19.38 6.43
C GLN A 56 9.03 19.30 5.56
N SER A 57 8.90 18.93 4.29
CA SER A 57 10.05 18.67 3.42
C SER A 57 10.95 19.89 3.23
N GLY A 58 10.38 21.12 3.24
CA GLY A 58 11.15 22.34 3.13
C GLY A 58 11.96 22.70 4.37
N ALA A 59 11.57 22.21 5.54
CA ALA A 59 12.20 22.53 6.81
C ALA A 59 13.19 21.44 7.28
N CYS A 60 13.11 20.25 6.72
CA CYS A 60 13.90 19.11 7.16
C CYS A 60 14.59 18.45 5.96
N PRO A 61 15.92 18.61 5.80
CA PRO A 61 16.67 18.00 4.71
C PRO A 61 16.55 16.46 4.75
N GLY A 62 16.46 15.85 3.58
CA GLY A 62 16.39 14.40 3.44
C GLY A 62 14.98 13.83 3.40
N LEU A 63 13.95 14.58 3.80
CA LEU A 63 12.58 14.08 3.73
C LEU A 63 12.10 13.82 2.30
N GLU A 64 12.56 14.59 1.32
CA GLU A 64 12.21 14.36 -0.08
C GLU A 64 12.69 13.01 -0.58
N GLU A 65 13.84 12.54 -0.12
CA GLU A 65 14.33 11.20 -0.46
C GLU A 65 13.43 10.11 0.11
N VAL A 66 12.97 10.29 1.33
CA VAL A 66 12.02 9.37 1.97
C VAL A 66 10.71 9.34 1.19
N ILE A 67 10.18 10.49 0.80
CA ILE A 67 8.96 10.60 0.00
C ILE A 67 9.15 9.89 -1.35
N THR A 68 10.27 10.05 -2.00
CA THR A 68 10.58 9.42 -3.28
C THR A 68 10.57 7.89 -3.18
N VAL A 69 11.02 7.33 -2.06
CA VAL A 69 10.98 5.88 -1.82
C VAL A 69 9.56 5.40 -1.48
N LEU A 70 8.84 6.15 -0.64
CA LEU A 70 7.55 5.72 -0.11
C LEU A 70 6.37 5.97 -1.04
N ALA A 71 6.37 7.06 -1.81
CA ALA A 71 5.23 7.41 -2.65
C ALA A 71 4.84 6.30 -3.64
N PRO A 72 5.77 5.63 -4.34
CA PRO A 72 5.41 4.51 -5.22
C PRO A 72 4.78 3.33 -4.48
N CYS A 73 5.02 3.19 -3.18
CA CYS A 73 4.46 2.09 -2.40
C CYS A 73 2.92 2.13 -2.36
N GLN A 74 2.31 3.32 -2.44
CA GLN A 74 0.85 3.42 -2.50
C GLN A 74 0.27 2.72 -3.73
N HIS A 75 0.91 2.89 -4.89
CA HIS A 75 0.51 2.20 -6.12
C HIS A 75 0.73 0.69 -6.00
N ARG A 76 1.84 0.28 -5.38
CA ARG A 76 2.14 -1.15 -5.19
C ARG A 76 1.18 -1.81 -4.20
N LEU A 77 0.78 -1.10 -3.15
CA LEU A 77 -0.23 -1.59 -2.21
C LEU A 77 -1.60 -1.72 -2.87
N PHE A 78 -1.95 -0.79 -3.75
CA PHE A 78 -3.16 -0.88 -4.55
C PHE A 78 -3.12 -2.13 -5.46
N ASP A 79 -2.00 -2.36 -6.13
CA ASP A 79 -1.79 -3.55 -6.96
C ASP A 79 -1.89 -4.84 -6.13
N LEU A 80 -1.32 -4.85 -4.93
CA LEU A 80 -1.42 -5.99 -4.01
C LEU A 80 -2.88 -6.28 -3.64
N GLY A 81 -3.65 -5.25 -3.33
CA GLY A 81 -5.09 -5.39 -3.10
C GLY A 81 -5.80 -5.99 -4.30
N GLY A 82 -5.43 -5.57 -5.50
CA GLY A 82 -5.95 -6.10 -6.76
C GLY A 82 -5.62 -7.58 -6.95
N GLU A 83 -4.41 -8.00 -6.63
CA GLU A 83 -3.99 -9.41 -6.71
C GLU A 83 -4.74 -10.27 -5.70
N LEU A 84 -4.97 -9.75 -4.50
CA LEU A 84 -5.75 -10.46 -3.48
C LEU A 84 -7.22 -10.61 -3.89
N ALA A 85 -7.78 -9.60 -4.55
CA ALA A 85 -9.16 -9.64 -5.05
C ALA A 85 -9.31 -10.51 -6.30
N MET A 86 -8.27 -10.58 -7.13
CA MET A 86 -8.25 -11.31 -8.39
C MET A 86 -6.92 -12.07 -8.51
N PRO A 87 -6.83 -13.31 -8.01
CA PRO A 87 -5.56 -14.06 -7.91
C PRO A 87 -4.84 -14.31 -9.23
N VAL A 88 -5.54 -14.26 -10.37
CA VAL A 88 -4.93 -14.42 -11.69
C VAL A 88 -4.19 -13.15 -12.15
N TYR A 89 -4.48 -12.02 -11.54
CA TYR A 89 -3.81 -10.76 -11.82
C TYR A 89 -2.50 -10.69 -11.05
N GLN A 90 -1.40 -10.41 -11.74
CA GLN A 90 -0.07 -10.33 -11.14
C GLN A 90 0.60 -9.03 -11.60
N ALA A 91 0.57 -8.02 -10.74
CA ALA A 91 1.16 -6.71 -11.00
C ALA A 91 2.43 -6.47 -10.18
N LEU A 92 2.57 -7.12 -9.02
CA LEU A 92 3.77 -7.01 -8.20
C LEU A 92 4.88 -7.91 -8.73
N ASN A 93 6.11 -7.43 -8.60
CA ASN A 93 7.30 -8.21 -8.96
C ASN A 93 8.41 -8.03 -7.92
N GLU A 94 9.41 -8.87 -8.00
CA GLU A 94 10.56 -8.91 -7.09
C GLU A 94 11.33 -7.59 -7.06
N ALA A 95 11.36 -6.85 -8.18
CA ALA A 95 12.08 -5.59 -8.26
C ALA A 95 11.58 -4.55 -7.26
N GLU A 96 10.27 -4.56 -6.93
CA GLU A 96 9.70 -3.65 -5.94
C GLU A 96 10.23 -3.93 -4.53
N VAL A 97 10.35 -5.21 -4.18
CA VAL A 97 10.91 -5.63 -2.89
C VAL A 97 12.39 -5.24 -2.82
N GLN A 98 13.14 -5.52 -3.88
CA GLN A 98 14.57 -5.18 -3.97
C GLN A 98 14.80 -3.66 -3.84
N ARG A 99 13.93 -2.87 -4.42
CA ARG A 99 13.99 -1.40 -4.32
C ARG A 99 13.86 -0.94 -2.87
N LEU A 100 12.92 -1.52 -2.12
CA LEU A 100 12.73 -1.20 -0.70
C LEU A 100 13.89 -1.70 0.15
N GLU A 101 14.39 -2.88 -0.12
CA GLU A 101 15.56 -3.42 0.59
C GLU A 101 16.79 -2.54 0.38
N ALA A 102 17.02 -2.05 -0.84
CA ALA A 102 18.13 -1.15 -1.13
C ALA A 102 18.02 0.16 -0.33
N ALA A 103 16.81 0.71 -0.19
CA ALA A 103 16.58 1.90 0.62
C ALA A 103 16.83 1.63 2.10
N ILE A 104 16.39 0.47 2.61
CA ILE A 104 16.62 0.04 3.99
C ILE A 104 18.13 -0.07 4.25
N ASP A 105 18.86 -0.70 3.37
CA ASP A 105 20.31 -0.89 3.51
C ASP A 105 21.05 0.46 3.54
N LEU A 106 20.68 1.36 2.63
CA LEU A 106 21.27 2.70 2.57
C LEU A 106 21.03 3.49 3.87
N TRP A 107 19.80 3.49 4.36
CA TRP A 107 19.45 4.23 5.58
C TRP A 107 20.03 3.58 6.82
N ASN A 108 20.13 2.26 6.85
CA ASN A 108 20.77 1.53 7.94
C ASN A 108 22.26 1.86 8.05
N ASP A 109 22.96 1.93 6.92
CA ASP A 109 24.37 2.33 6.88
C ASP A 109 24.55 3.75 7.43
N CYS A 110 23.67 4.67 7.09
CA CYS A 110 23.69 6.03 7.62
C CYS A 110 23.48 6.06 9.14
N LEU A 111 22.60 5.23 9.66
CA LEU A 111 22.36 5.13 11.11
C LEU A 111 23.57 4.58 11.84
N LEU A 112 24.21 3.55 11.31
CA LEU A 112 25.42 2.96 11.89
C LEU A 112 26.54 3.99 11.95
N TYR A 113 26.77 4.72 10.86
CA TYR A 113 27.79 5.77 10.82
C TYR A 113 27.50 6.86 11.86
N THR A 114 26.26 7.29 12.00
CA THR A 114 25.86 8.32 12.97
C THR A 114 26.08 7.82 14.40
N SER A 115 25.78 6.57 14.68
CA SER A 115 25.99 5.96 15.99
C SER A 115 27.48 5.90 16.33
N ASP A 116 28.31 5.46 15.40
CA ASP A 116 29.77 5.38 15.61
C ASP A 116 30.38 6.77 15.82
N ALA A 117 29.88 7.78 15.14
CA ALA A 117 30.35 9.16 15.29
C ALA A 117 29.95 9.78 16.64
N ALA A 118 28.91 9.27 17.30
CA ALA A 118 28.43 9.74 18.60
C ALA A 118 29.24 9.15 19.77
N ASP A 119 29.95 8.06 19.57
CA ASP A 119 30.83 7.41 20.55
C ASP A 119 32.21 8.05 20.53
#